data_c89eedcfe7577899bcc452c1e8fde2f5
#
_entry.id   c89eedcfe7577899bcc452c1e8fde2f5
#
_cell.length_a   1.000
_cell.length_b   1.000
_cell.length_c   1.000
_cell.angle_alpha   90.00
_cell.angle_beta   90.00
_cell.angle_gamma   90.00
#
_symmetry.space_group_name_H-M   'P 1'
#
loop_
_entity.id
_entity.type
_entity.pdbx_description
1 polymer ?
#
loop_
_entity_poly.entity_id
_entity_poly.type
_entity_poly.pdbx_seq_one_letter_code
_entity_poly.pdbx_strand_id
1 'polypeptide(L)'
;MNLIEKRLAKPLFELPAVKCNVLNLVVLLTVCLFAVPVTGQADDSMTVITTPEQTDAIDIGTGPLPGAKVQEAWHSQYGSRFARNVTLATLTPFLPEPANASGAAVIVAPGGGFRTLSMENEGWNVARALARQGIAAFVLKYRLNQTPSEMAAFKRAMDEMFSNTGHKAPQLEPEQMRAQLAVQLEDSNAAFALIRRRAAEWKIDPDRIGMLGFSAGAMLTMATALTGDEAKPAFIANIYGPITTVTVPADAPPLFVALAADDPFFASSQFSLIESWQAARKPVEFHFYEQGGHGFGMYPKQTTSTGWFNAFVSWLTMHGMLKRTE
;
A
#
# COMPACT_ATOMS: atom_id res chain seq x y z
N MET A 1 -47.96 42.24 31.69
CA MET A 1 -47.89 43.63 31.19
C MET A 1 -47.29 43.60 29.82
N ASN A 2 -48.18 43.80 28.88
CA ASN A 2 -48.12 44.32 27.50
C ASN A 2 -47.34 43.48 26.45
N LEU A 3 -48.12 42.93 25.55
CA LEU A 3 -48.63 43.44 24.26
C LEU A 3 -47.53 43.50 23.21
N ILE A 4 -47.68 42.81 22.06
CA ILE A 4 -48.49 43.12 20.85
C ILE A 4 -48.44 41.88 19.96
N GLU A 5 -49.42 41.16 19.75
CA GLU A 5 -50.48 41.06 18.72
C GLU A 5 -50.13 41.47 17.28
N LYS A 6 -50.36 40.46 16.39
CA LYS A 6 -50.92 40.54 15.05
C LYS A 6 -50.23 41.35 13.93
N ARG A 7 -49.88 40.63 12.89
CA ARG A 7 -50.36 40.95 11.53
C ARG A 7 -50.47 39.71 10.64
N LEU A 8 -51.67 39.41 10.27
CA LEU A 8 -52.10 38.61 9.13
C LEU A 8 -51.68 39.29 7.83
N ALA A 9 -51.14 38.56 6.87
CA ALA A 9 -51.00 39.01 5.48
C ALA A 9 -51.53 37.97 4.52
N LYS A 10 -52.32 38.44 3.62
CA LYS A 10 -53.23 37.89 2.64
C LYS A 10 -52.60 36.93 1.63
N PRO A 11 -53.40 36.02 1.03
CA PRO A 11 -53.02 35.27 -0.15
C PRO A 11 -53.26 36.06 -1.43
N LEU A 12 -52.35 36.01 -2.37
CA LEU A 12 -52.55 36.48 -3.74
C LEU A 12 -51.68 35.65 -4.67
N PHE A 13 -52.29 34.72 -5.39
CA PHE A 13 -52.19 34.64 -6.84
C PHE A 13 -53.13 33.49 -7.33
N GLU A 14 -54.24 33.88 -7.91
CA GLU A 14 -55.08 33.02 -8.74
C GLU A 14 -54.42 32.82 -10.10
N LEU A 15 -54.23 31.56 -10.52
CA LEU A 15 -53.85 31.20 -11.87
C LEU A 15 -55.11 30.86 -12.69
N PRO A 16 -55.21 31.35 -13.93
CA PRO A 16 -56.39 31.08 -14.77
C PRO A 16 -56.43 29.65 -15.29
N ALA A 17 -57.64 29.09 -15.30
CA ALA A 17 -57.94 27.78 -15.86
C ALA A 17 -57.70 27.75 -17.38
N VAL A 18 -56.77 26.93 -17.82
CA VAL A 18 -56.54 26.61 -19.24
C VAL A 18 -57.37 25.37 -19.57
N LYS A 19 -58.31 25.53 -20.49
CA LYS A 19 -59.12 24.44 -21.06
C LYS A 19 -58.23 23.50 -21.86
N CYS A 20 -58.17 22.25 -21.46
CA CYS A 20 -57.46 21.19 -22.14
C CYS A 20 -58.24 20.69 -23.34
N ASN A 21 -57.81 20.97 -24.58
CA ASN A 21 -58.27 20.32 -25.78
C ASN A 21 -57.55 18.99 -25.94
N VAL A 22 -58.31 17.92 -25.98
CA VAL A 22 -57.82 16.56 -26.24
C VAL A 22 -57.40 16.47 -27.71
N LEU A 23 -56.14 16.43 -27.98
CA LEU A 23 -55.59 16.08 -29.28
C LEU A 23 -54.59 14.94 -29.09
N ASN A 24 -54.80 13.85 -29.81
CA ASN A 24 -54.05 12.62 -29.80
C ASN A 24 -52.52 12.86 -29.90
N LEU A 25 -51.78 12.60 -28.84
CA LEU A 25 -50.33 12.52 -28.87
C LEU A 25 -49.92 11.05 -28.76
N VAL A 26 -49.51 10.48 -29.87
CA VAL A 26 -48.85 9.17 -29.92
C VAL A 26 -47.50 9.32 -29.18
N VAL A 27 -47.43 8.81 -27.94
CA VAL A 27 -46.19 8.75 -27.19
C VAL A 27 -45.35 7.61 -27.77
N LEU A 28 -44.36 7.96 -28.57
CA LEU A 28 -43.22 7.07 -28.91
C LEU A 28 -42.44 6.82 -27.62
N LEU A 29 -42.62 5.66 -27.02
CA LEU A 29 -41.79 5.19 -25.91
C LEU A 29 -40.40 4.85 -26.46
N THR A 30 -39.50 5.83 -26.48
CA THR A 30 -38.06 5.57 -26.69
C THR A 30 -37.58 4.91 -25.42
N VAL A 31 -37.46 3.58 -25.44
CA VAL A 31 -36.78 2.82 -24.38
C VAL A 31 -35.28 3.18 -24.50
N CYS A 32 -34.84 4.18 -23.75
CA CYS A 32 -33.44 4.37 -23.46
C CYS A 32 -32.96 3.16 -22.65
N LEU A 33 -32.41 2.17 -23.29
CA LEU A 33 -31.56 1.18 -22.65
C LEU A 33 -30.39 1.94 -22.00
N PHE A 34 -30.55 2.33 -20.76
CA PHE A 34 -29.40 2.64 -19.91
C PHE A 34 -28.60 1.35 -19.81
N ALA A 35 -27.54 1.24 -20.58
CA ALA A 35 -26.49 0.28 -20.33
C ALA A 35 -25.95 0.59 -18.92
N VAL A 36 -26.43 -0.15 -17.92
CA VAL A 36 -25.83 -0.18 -16.60
C VAL A 36 -24.39 -0.62 -16.86
N PRO A 37 -23.38 0.18 -16.51
CA PRO A 37 -22.01 -0.31 -16.61
C PRO A 37 -21.95 -1.55 -15.73
N VAL A 38 -21.76 -2.71 -16.34
CA VAL A 38 -21.35 -3.91 -15.63
C VAL A 38 -20.00 -3.52 -15.04
N THR A 39 -19.97 -3.19 -13.76
CA THR A 39 -18.74 -3.10 -13.00
C THR A 39 -18.15 -4.50 -13.05
N GLY A 40 -17.27 -4.72 -14.02
CA GLY A 40 -16.58 -5.99 -14.16
C GLY A 40 -15.89 -6.25 -12.82
N GLN A 41 -16.34 -7.29 -12.14
CA GLN A 41 -15.66 -7.80 -10.96
C GLN A 41 -14.24 -8.11 -11.44
N ALA A 42 -13.22 -7.54 -10.76
CA ALA A 42 -11.85 -7.76 -11.16
C ALA A 42 -11.61 -9.29 -11.19
N ASP A 43 -11.10 -9.78 -12.31
CA ASP A 43 -10.79 -11.20 -12.47
C ASP A 43 -9.74 -11.60 -11.45
N ASP A 44 -10.15 -12.35 -10.43
CA ASP A 44 -9.30 -12.86 -9.34
C ASP A 44 -8.61 -14.19 -9.70
N SER A 45 -8.77 -14.66 -10.93
CA SER A 45 -8.18 -15.90 -11.39
C SER A 45 -6.65 -15.85 -11.31
N MET A 46 -6.07 -16.93 -10.79
CA MET A 46 -4.62 -17.09 -10.71
C MET A 46 -4.14 -17.94 -11.87
N THR A 47 -3.35 -17.37 -12.76
CA THR A 47 -2.80 -18.05 -13.93
C THR A 47 -1.27 -18.14 -13.83
N VAL A 48 -0.70 -19.34 -13.97
CA VAL A 48 0.76 -19.52 -14.01
C VAL A 48 1.34 -18.76 -15.19
N ILE A 49 2.42 -18.01 -14.94
CA ILE A 49 3.20 -17.34 -15.98
C ILE A 49 4.66 -17.75 -15.90
N THR A 50 5.39 -17.56 -16.99
CA THR A 50 6.84 -17.68 -16.97
C THR A 50 7.45 -16.60 -16.07
N THR A 51 8.58 -16.93 -15.43
CA THR A 51 9.34 -15.96 -14.61
C THR A 51 9.68 -14.74 -15.47
N PRO A 52 9.25 -13.53 -15.08
CA PRO A 52 9.63 -12.32 -15.80
C PRO A 52 11.14 -12.12 -15.78
N GLU A 53 11.67 -11.51 -16.84
CA GLU A 53 13.06 -11.10 -16.88
C GLU A 53 13.35 -10.07 -15.77
N GLN A 54 14.42 -10.27 -15.02
CA GLN A 54 14.83 -9.46 -13.88
C GLN A 54 16.33 -9.12 -13.99
N THR A 55 16.76 -8.60 -15.14
CA THR A 55 18.16 -8.31 -15.46
C THR A 55 18.83 -7.34 -14.48
N ASP A 56 18.05 -6.40 -13.92
CA ASP A 56 18.56 -5.39 -12.99
C ASP A 56 18.45 -5.83 -11.51
N ALA A 57 17.96 -7.04 -11.23
CA ALA A 57 17.84 -7.55 -9.87
C ALA A 57 19.22 -7.93 -9.31
N ILE A 58 19.55 -7.36 -8.18
CA ILE A 58 20.84 -7.53 -7.50
C ILE A 58 20.63 -8.48 -6.31
N ASP A 59 21.42 -9.54 -6.22
CA ASP A 59 21.47 -10.40 -5.03
C ASP A 59 21.96 -9.56 -3.84
N ILE A 60 21.21 -9.58 -2.74
CA ILE A 60 21.57 -8.81 -1.53
C ILE A 60 22.53 -9.56 -0.60
N GLY A 61 22.84 -10.82 -0.91
CA GLY A 61 23.86 -11.60 -0.21
C GLY A 61 23.40 -12.32 1.06
N THR A 62 22.08 -12.44 1.29
CA THR A 62 21.53 -13.18 2.45
C THR A 62 21.52 -14.71 2.21
N GLY A 63 21.83 -15.14 0.99
CA GLY A 63 21.79 -16.54 0.61
C GLY A 63 20.39 -17.13 0.48
N PRO A 64 20.30 -18.40 0.10
CA PRO A 64 19.01 -19.06 -0.13
C PRO A 64 18.27 -19.32 1.19
N LEU A 65 16.91 -19.34 1.11
CA LEU A 65 16.05 -19.70 2.23
C LEU A 65 16.42 -21.10 2.76
N PRO A 66 16.83 -21.22 4.04
CA PRO A 66 17.19 -22.53 4.61
C PRO A 66 16.05 -23.52 4.54
N GLY A 67 16.35 -24.76 4.09
CA GLY A 67 15.37 -25.83 4.01
C GLY A 67 14.30 -25.69 2.93
N ALA A 68 14.43 -24.74 2.01
CA ALA A 68 13.52 -24.56 0.89
C ALA A 68 13.43 -25.82 0.02
N LYS A 69 12.21 -26.26 -0.28
CA LYS A 69 11.93 -27.47 -1.09
C LYS A 69 11.27 -27.13 -2.42
N VAL A 70 10.69 -25.95 -2.54
CA VAL A 70 9.92 -25.50 -3.71
C VAL A 70 10.64 -24.31 -4.34
N GLN A 71 10.77 -24.33 -5.66
CA GLN A 71 11.39 -23.26 -6.42
C GLN A 71 10.45 -22.05 -6.56
N GLU A 72 11.04 -20.87 -6.75
CA GLU A 72 10.33 -19.66 -7.11
C GLU A 72 9.44 -19.87 -8.34
N ALA A 73 8.21 -19.40 -8.26
CA ALA A 73 7.24 -19.48 -9.35
C ALA A 73 6.45 -18.16 -9.43
N TRP A 74 5.88 -17.90 -10.60
CA TRP A 74 5.16 -16.69 -10.89
C TRP A 74 3.74 -16.95 -11.37
N HIS A 75 2.83 -16.04 -11.05
CA HIS A 75 1.46 -16.07 -11.55
C HIS A 75 0.95 -14.65 -11.82
N SER A 76 -0.05 -14.58 -12.67
CA SER A 76 -0.86 -13.38 -12.89
C SER A 76 -2.13 -13.47 -12.05
N GLN A 77 -2.52 -12.37 -11.41
CA GLN A 77 -3.79 -12.19 -10.71
C GLN A 77 -4.16 -10.70 -10.74
N TYR A 78 -5.42 -10.37 -10.90
CA TYR A 78 -5.88 -8.97 -11.02
C TYR A 78 -5.15 -8.17 -12.12
N GLY A 79 -4.72 -8.83 -13.19
CA GLY A 79 -3.93 -8.22 -14.25
C GLY A 79 -2.50 -7.84 -13.86
N SER A 80 -2.00 -8.33 -12.72
CA SER A 80 -0.67 -8.03 -12.17
C SER A 80 0.15 -9.28 -11.94
N ARG A 81 1.47 -9.13 -11.90
CA ARG A 81 2.43 -10.22 -11.72
C ARG A 81 2.81 -10.39 -10.26
N PHE A 82 2.77 -11.64 -9.80
CA PHE A 82 3.09 -12.05 -8.43
C PHE A 82 4.19 -13.09 -8.43
N ALA A 83 5.15 -12.96 -7.49
CA ALA A 83 6.16 -13.97 -7.20
C ALA A 83 5.73 -14.79 -5.98
N ARG A 84 5.99 -16.10 -5.98
CA ARG A 84 5.78 -16.99 -4.82
C ARG A 84 6.96 -17.93 -4.64
N ASN A 85 7.13 -18.50 -3.46
CA ASN A 85 8.24 -19.38 -3.11
C ASN A 85 9.61 -18.73 -3.39
N VAL A 86 9.72 -17.42 -3.16
CA VAL A 86 10.98 -16.70 -3.27
C VAL A 86 11.95 -17.27 -2.26
N THR A 87 13.07 -17.82 -2.72
CA THR A 87 14.11 -18.44 -1.89
C THR A 87 15.38 -17.62 -1.84
N LEU A 88 15.58 -16.73 -2.81
CA LEU A 88 16.72 -15.82 -2.88
C LEU A 88 16.23 -14.37 -2.92
N ALA A 89 16.64 -13.59 -1.95
CA ALA A 89 16.24 -12.20 -1.91
C ALA A 89 17.04 -11.35 -2.89
N THR A 90 16.36 -10.44 -3.58
CA THR A 90 16.97 -9.51 -4.53
C THR A 90 16.44 -8.10 -4.35
N LEU A 91 17.25 -7.13 -4.76
CA LEU A 91 16.90 -5.71 -4.78
C LEU A 91 16.96 -5.18 -6.22
N THR A 92 15.85 -4.66 -6.73
CA THR A 92 15.79 -4.09 -8.08
C THR A 92 15.77 -2.56 -8.02
N PRO A 93 16.80 -1.86 -8.53
CA PRO A 93 16.86 -0.40 -8.52
C PRO A 93 15.97 0.21 -9.60
N PHE A 94 15.32 1.32 -9.27
CA PHE A 94 14.63 2.26 -10.15
C PHE A 94 15.16 3.65 -9.85
N LEU A 95 16.12 4.09 -10.63
CA LEU A 95 16.81 5.35 -10.39
C LEU A 95 16.10 6.49 -11.14
N PRO A 96 16.02 7.69 -10.54
CA PRO A 96 15.52 8.87 -11.22
C PRO A 96 16.50 9.34 -12.30
N GLU A 97 16.02 10.13 -13.24
CA GLU A 97 16.89 10.86 -14.16
C GLU A 97 17.87 11.71 -13.35
N PRO A 98 19.16 11.70 -13.69
CA PRO A 98 20.20 12.36 -12.90
C PRO A 98 19.93 13.85 -12.62
N ALA A 99 19.28 14.55 -13.56
CA ALA A 99 18.91 15.97 -13.42
C ALA A 99 17.80 16.19 -12.37
N ASN A 100 17.04 15.15 -12.01
CA ASN A 100 15.91 15.22 -11.10
C ASN A 100 16.19 14.55 -9.75
N ALA A 101 17.32 13.87 -9.61
CA ALA A 101 17.65 13.13 -8.39
C ALA A 101 17.67 14.04 -7.16
N SER A 102 16.89 13.67 -6.14
CA SER A 102 16.83 14.38 -4.86
C SER A 102 17.89 13.91 -3.85
N GLY A 103 18.51 12.78 -4.10
CA GLY A 103 19.37 12.07 -3.15
C GLY A 103 18.62 11.20 -2.15
N ALA A 104 17.30 11.30 -2.03
CA ALA A 104 16.52 10.40 -1.19
C ALA A 104 16.30 9.04 -1.86
N ALA A 105 16.14 8.00 -1.04
CA ALA A 105 15.86 6.64 -1.50
C ALA A 105 14.74 5.98 -0.69
N VAL A 106 14.03 5.04 -1.32
CA VAL A 106 12.94 4.26 -0.69
C VAL A 106 13.10 2.79 -1.05
N ILE A 107 13.18 1.92 -0.04
CA ILE A 107 12.97 0.48 -0.22
C ILE A 107 11.47 0.23 -0.27
N VAL A 108 11.00 -0.43 -1.32
CA VAL A 108 9.60 -0.79 -1.53
C VAL A 108 9.43 -2.28 -1.26
N ALA A 109 8.66 -2.62 -0.22
CA ALA A 109 8.36 -3.99 0.18
C ALA A 109 6.92 -4.36 -0.21
N PRO A 110 6.71 -5.17 -1.26
CA PRO A 110 5.37 -5.60 -1.68
C PRO A 110 4.66 -6.45 -0.63
N GLY A 111 3.33 -6.49 -0.66
CA GLY A 111 2.49 -7.35 0.15
C GLY A 111 2.26 -8.73 -0.46
N GLY A 112 1.45 -9.54 0.24
CA GLY A 112 1.07 -10.90 -0.19
C GLY A 112 1.16 -11.94 0.93
N GLY A 113 0.97 -11.54 2.19
CA GLY A 113 0.86 -12.43 3.35
C GLY A 113 2.11 -13.24 3.65
N PHE A 114 3.31 -12.80 3.25
CA PHE A 114 4.57 -13.55 3.31
C PHE A 114 4.54 -14.88 2.54
N ARG A 115 3.57 -15.10 1.66
CA ARG A 115 3.40 -16.30 0.82
C ARG A 115 3.53 -16.01 -0.67
N THR A 116 3.28 -14.76 -1.04
CA THR A 116 3.47 -14.24 -2.38
C THR A 116 3.90 -12.78 -2.31
N LEU A 117 4.33 -12.18 -3.43
CA LEU A 117 4.67 -10.76 -3.55
C LEU A 117 3.94 -10.14 -4.73
N SER A 118 3.20 -9.06 -4.50
CA SER A 118 2.55 -8.23 -5.52
C SER A 118 3.61 -7.38 -6.25
N MET A 119 4.46 -8.03 -7.06
CA MET A 119 5.65 -7.41 -7.63
C MET A 119 5.35 -6.26 -8.59
N GLU A 120 4.26 -6.34 -9.34
CA GLU A 120 3.94 -5.30 -10.30
C GLU A 120 3.21 -4.11 -9.68
N ASN A 121 2.08 -4.36 -9.01
CA ASN A 121 1.23 -3.31 -8.46
C ASN A 121 1.87 -2.58 -7.27
N GLU A 122 2.43 -3.32 -6.32
CA GLU A 122 2.97 -2.81 -5.07
C GLU A 122 4.51 -2.66 -5.09
N GLY A 123 5.16 -3.18 -6.13
CA GLY A 123 6.60 -3.10 -6.32
C GLY A 123 6.97 -2.14 -7.46
N TRP A 124 7.03 -2.68 -8.68
CA TRP A 124 7.60 -1.97 -9.83
C TRP A 124 6.86 -0.70 -10.23
N ASN A 125 5.51 -0.68 -10.14
CA ASN A 125 4.72 0.50 -10.49
C ASN A 125 4.95 1.63 -9.48
N VAL A 126 5.05 1.30 -8.19
CA VAL A 126 5.38 2.25 -7.12
C VAL A 126 6.79 2.80 -7.32
N ALA A 127 7.77 1.92 -7.55
CA ALA A 127 9.16 2.32 -7.74
C ALA A 127 9.35 3.23 -8.96
N ARG A 128 8.72 2.91 -10.11
CA ARG A 128 8.72 3.80 -11.27
C ARG A 128 8.08 5.16 -10.98
N ALA A 129 6.99 5.17 -10.19
CA ALA A 129 6.33 6.41 -9.82
C ALA A 129 7.21 7.28 -8.92
N LEU A 130 7.91 6.68 -7.94
CA LEU A 130 8.88 7.37 -7.08
C LEU A 130 10.08 7.90 -7.88
N ALA A 131 10.63 7.11 -8.80
CA ALA A 131 11.74 7.54 -9.64
C ALA A 131 11.36 8.77 -10.49
N ARG A 132 10.12 8.84 -11.02
CA ARG A 132 9.60 10.03 -11.72
C ARG A 132 9.50 11.27 -10.81
N GLN A 133 9.39 11.10 -9.49
CA GLN A 133 9.41 12.19 -8.52
C GLN A 133 10.84 12.56 -8.05
N GLY A 134 11.88 11.94 -8.61
CA GLY A 134 13.26 12.22 -8.26
C GLY A 134 13.78 11.41 -7.06
N ILE A 135 13.06 10.41 -6.62
CA ILE A 135 13.43 9.53 -5.49
C ILE A 135 13.93 8.20 -6.03
N ALA A 136 15.14 7.78 -5.68
CA ALA A 136 15.62 6.45 -6.00
C ALA A 136 14.75 5.40 -5.28
N ALA A 137 14.23 4.43 -5.99
CA ALA A 137 13.39 3.40 -5.40
C ALA A 137 13.99 2.01 -5.66
N PHE A 138 13.87 1.14 -4.67
CA PHE A 138 14.45 -0.19 -4.69
C PHE A 138 13.38 -1.21 -4.31
N VAL A 139 12.96 -2.05 -5.24
CA VAL A 139 11.98 -3.10 -4.95
C VAL A 139 12.68 -4.28 -4.31
N LEU A 140 12.31 -4.59 -3.07
CA LEU A 140 12.82 -5.72 -2.32
C LEU A 140 11.93 -6.95 -2.57
N LYS A 141 12.45 -7.91 -3.34
CA LYS A 141 11.88 -9.26 -3.46
C LYS A 141 12.44 -10.12 -2.33
N TYR A 142 11.81 -10.06 -1.16
CA TYR A 142 12.27 -10.75 0.03
C TYR A 142 11.86 -12.23 0.05
N ARG A 143 12.60 -13.06 0.83
CA ARG A 143 12.33 -14.50 0.98
C ARG A 143 10.98 -14.76 1.62
N LEU A 144 10.27 -15.77 1.15
CA LEU A 144 8.89 -16.07 1.50
C LEU A 144 8.74 -17.43 2.20
N ASN A 145 7.69 -17.56 3.00
CA ASN A 145 7.22 -18.85 3.47
C ASN A 145 6.85 -19.74 2.28
N GLN A 146 7.25 -21.01 2.35
CA GLN A 146 7.00 -21.97 1.28
C GLN A 146 5.51 -22.30 1.17
N THR A 147 5.03 -22.37 -0.05
CA THR A 147 3.65 -22.68 -0.40
C THR A 147 3.61 -23.85 -1.39
N PRO A 148 2.46 -24.55 -1.57
CA PRO A 148 2.35 -25.61 -2.56
C PRO A 148 2.78 -25.15 -3.94
N SER A 149 3.50 -25.99 -4.69
CA SER A 149 3.93 -25.72 -6.07
C SER A 149 2.76 -25.69 -7.05
N GLU A 150 1.77 -26.54 -6.83
CA GLU A 150 0.58 -26.69 -7.66
C GLU A 150 -0.37 -25.50 -7.43
N MET A 151 -0.88 -24.88 -8.52
CA MET A 151 -1.62 -23.61 -8.46
C MET A 151 -2.95 -23.73 -7.70
N ALA A 152 -3.71 -24.81 -7.91
CA ALA A 152 -4.98 -24.96 -7.22
C ALA A 152 -4.80 -25.20 -5.70
N ALA A 153 -3.72 -25.89 -5.31
CA ALA A 153 -3.37 -26.05 -3.89
C ALA A 153 -2.88 -24.73 -3.27
N PHE A 154 -2.10 -23.94 -4.02
CA PHE A 154 -1.70 -22.59 -3.61
C PHE A 154 -2.93 -21.70 -3.42
N LYS A 155 -3.86 -21.66 -4.40
CA LYS A 155 -5.09 -20.87 -4.29
C LYS A 155 -5.87 -21.24 -3.04
N ARG A 156 -6.09 -22.54 -2.78
CA ARG A 156 -6.78 -22.99 -1.54
C ARG A 156 -6.07 -22.51 -0.28
N ALA A 157 -4.74 -22.58 -0.24
CA ALA A 157 -3.97 -22.10 0.92
C ALA A 157 -4.06 -20.58 1.12
N MET A 158 -4.20 -19.80 0.04
CA MET A 158 -4.44 -18.36 0.13
C MET A 158 -5.89 -18.07 0.56
N ASP A 159 -6.88 -18.74 -0.01
CA ASP A 159 -8.30 -18.60 0.36
C ASP A 159 -8.51 -18.94 1.85
N GLU A 160 -7.87 -19.99 2.36
CA GLU A 160 -7.90 -20.38 3.78
C GLU A 160 -7.26 -19.31 4.67
N MET A 161 -6.11 -18.77 4.27
CA MET A 161 -5.45 -17.69 5.01
C MET A 161 -6.36 -16.46 5.10
N PHE A 162 -7.02 -16.09 4.00
CA PHE A 162 -7.88 -14.90 3.95
C PHE A 162 -9.27 -15.12 4.60
N SER A 163 -9.79 -16.35 4.64
CA SER A 163 -11.06 -16.67 5.31
C SER A 163 -10.98 -16.58 6.83
N ASN A 164 -9.79 -16.79 7.39
CA ASN A 164 -9.53 -16.67 8.82
C ASN A 164 -9.33 -15.20 9.26
N THR A 165 -9.62 -14.23 8.40
CA THR A 165 -9.57 -12.81 8.70
C THR A 165 -10.78 -12.40 9.54
N GLY A 166 -10.58 -11.53 10.51
CA GLY A 166 -11.59 -11.13 11.51
C GLY A 166 -11.12 -11.33 12.94
N HIS A 167 -10.00 -12.01 13.11
CA HIS A 167 -9.29 -12.01 14.39
C HIS A 167 -8.47 -10.72 14.47
N LYS A 168 -8.49 -10.05 15.64
CA LYS A 168 -7.60 -8.93 15.93
C LYS A 168 -6.19 -9.33 15.52
N ALA A 169 -5.55 -8.53 14.65
CA ALA A 169 -4.14 -8.72 14.39
C ALA A 169 -3.41 -8.73 15.74
N PRO A 170 -2.55 -9.73 16.00
CA PRO A 170 -1.90 -9.82 17.29
C PRO A 170 -1.06 -8.56 17.52
N GLN A 171 -1.13 -8.04 18.73
CA GLN A 171 -0.18 -7.02 19.17
C GLN A 171 1.17 -7.72 19.32
N LEU A 172 2.11 -7.42 18.45
CA LEU A 172 3.44 -8.02 18.48
C LEU A 172 4.43 -7.02 19.08
N GLU A 173 5.01 -7.38 20.21
CA GLU A 173 6.17 -6.68 20.74
C GLU A 173 7.39 -6.84 19.79
N PRO A 174 8.36 -5.92 19.80
CA PRO A 174 9.53 -5.97 18.91
C PRO A 174 10.24 -7.31 18.88
N GLU A 175 10.41 -7.98 20.02
CA GLU A 175 11.01 -9.32 20.10
C GLU A 175 10.20 -10.39 19.38
N GLN A 176 8.88 -10.32 19.45
CA GLN A 176 7.99 -11.25 18.75
C GLN A 176 8.04 -11.00 17.24
N MET A 177 8.08 -9.73 16.81
CA MET A 177 8.28 -9.36 15.41
C MET A 177 9.62 -9.89 14.89
N ARG A 178 10.69 -9.71 15.66
CA ARG A 178 12.03 -10.22 15.33
C ARG A 178 12.03 -11.74 15.16
N ALA A 179 11.42 -12.48 16.08
CA ALA A 179 11.37 -13.93 16.02
C ALA A 179 10.55 -14.44 14.81
N GLN A 180 9.40 -13.82 14.53
CA GLN A 180 8.51 -14.24 13.45
C GLN A 180 9.00 -13.86 12.07
N LEU A 181 9.71 -12.73 11.93
CA LEU A 181 10.15 -12.15 10.66
C LEU A 181 11.68 -12.20 10.49
N ALA A 182 12.37 -13.07 11.22
CA ALA A 182 13.83 -13.10 11.26
C ALA A 182 14.47 -13.14 9.86
N VAL A 183 13.96 -14.00 8.96
CA VAL A 183 14.44 -14.13 7.58
C VAL A 183 14.20 -12.86 6.78
N GLN A 184 13.02 -12.26 6.87
CA GLN A 184 12.66 -11.06 6.13
C GLN A 184 13.37 -9.81 6.70
N LEU A 185 13.64 -9.78 8.00
CA LEU A 185 14.43 -8.74 8.65
C LEU A 185 15.89 -8.80 8.20
N GLU A 186 16.47 -10.00 8.08
CA GLU A 186 17.80 -10.18 7.49
C GLU A 186 17.85 -9.60 6.06
N ASP A 187 16.81 -9.87 5.24
CA ASP A 187 16.71 -9.33 3.88
C ASP A 187 16.60 -7.80 3.87
N SER A 188 15.75 -7.22 4.74
CA SER A 188 15.61 -5.76 4.79
C SER A 188 16.91 -5.08 5.27
N ASN A 189 17.58 -5.62 6.29
CA ASN A 189 18.87 -5.10 6.78
C ASN A 189 19.95 -5.17 5.70
N ALA A 190 20.03 -6.28 4.98
CA ALA A 190 20.97 -6.44 3.86
C ALA A 190 20.68 -5.46 2.71
N ALA A 191 19.39 -5.19 2.42
CA ALA A 191 19.00 -4.21 1.42
C ALA A 191 19.45 -2.79 1.81
N PHE A 192 19.20 -2.35 3.05
CA PHE A 192 19.71 -1.07 3.55
C PHE A 192 21.24 -0.99 3.48
N ALA A 193 21.92 -2.04 3.91
CA ALA A 193 23.39 -2.10 3.86
C ALA A 193 23.91 -2.01 2.42
N LEU A 194 23.27 -2.70 1.47
CA LEU A 194 23.63 -2.64 0.04
C LEU A 194 23.48 -1.22 -0.51
N ILE A 195 22.33 -0.56 -0.24
CA ILE A 195 22.10 0.81 -0.73
C ILE A 195 23.13 1.77 -0.14
N ARG A 196 23.44 1.69 1.15
CA ARG A 196 24.46 2.54 1.79
C ARG A 196 25.85 2.31 1.18
N ARG A 197 26.24 1.05 0.94
CA ARG A 197 27.54 0.75 0.29
C ARG A 197 27.67 1.31 -1.12
N ARG A 198 26.54 1.39 -1.87
CA ARG A 198 26.51 1.89 -3.26
C ARG A 198 25.93 3.31 -3.36
N ALA A 199 25.81 4.02 -2.24
CA ALA A 199 25.16 5.34 -2.19
C ALA A 199 25.84 6.35 -3.14
N ALA A 200 27.16 6.39 -3.18
CA ALA A 200 27.91 7.27 -4.09
C ALA A 200 27.62 6.95 -5.57
N GLU A 201 27.57 5.66 -5.93
CA GLU A 201 27.27 5.22 -7.30
C GLU A 201 25.87 5.65 -7.75
N TRP A 202 24.89 5.52 -6.86
CA TRP A 202 23.50 5.84 -7.13
C TRP A 202 23.11 7.30 -6.80
N LYS A 203 24.08 8.12 -6.36
CA LYS A 203 23.86 9.51 -5.93
C LYS A 203 22.80 9.64 -4.84
N ILE A 204 22.87 8.75 -3.85
CA ILE A 204 21.98 8.69 -2.70
C ILE A 204 22.69 9.24 -1.47
N ASP A 205 21.95 10.00 -0.68
CA ASP A 205 22.35 10.37 0.68
C ASP A 205 22.03 9.19 1.63
N PRO A 206 23.02 8.56 2.26
CA PRO A 206 22.83 7.39 3.11
C PRO A 206 21.94 7.66 4.33
N ASP A 207 21.77 8.92 4.73
CA ASP A 207 20.91 9.32 5.85
C ASP A 207 19.46 9.63 5.42
N ARG A 208 19.16 9.52 4.12
CA ARG A 208 17.83 9.78 3.54
C ARG A 208 17.20 8.56 2.88
N ILE A 209 17.47 7.38 3.45
CA ILE A 209 16.90 6.10 2.98
C ILE A 209 15.73 5.73 3.86
N GLY A 210 14.52 5.66 3.29
CA GLY A 210 13.31 5.19 3.96
C GLY A 210 12.85 3.82 3.47
N MET A 211 11.76 3.34 4.07
CA MET A 211 11.10 2.10 3.66
C MET A 211 9.60 2.28 3.58
N LEU A 212 9.00 1.76 2.51
CA LEU A 212 7.56 1.75 2.28
C LEU A 212 7.13 0.30 2.06
N GLY A 213 6.08 -0.13 2.76
CA GLY A 213 5.57 -1.49 2.61
C GLY A 213 4.06 -1.55 2.51
N PHE A 214 3.59 -2.62 1.89
CA PHE A 214 2.19 -2.90 1.65
C PHE A 214 1.77 -4.18 2.39
N SER A 215 0.68 -4.15 3.16
CA SER A 215 0.16 -5.35 3.83
C SER A 215 1.25 -6.09 4.64
N ALA A 216 1.63 -7.31 4.26
CA ALA A 216 2.77 -8.03 4.86
C ALA A 216 4.10 -7.27 4.73
N GLY A 217 4.32 -6.56 3.60
CA GLY A 217 5.48 -5.67 3.44
C GLY A 217 5.44 -4.47 4.39
N ALA A 218 4.24 -3.99 4.76
CA ALA A 218 4.10 -2.98 5.81
C ALA A 218 4.45 -3.54 7.19
N MET A 219 4.08 -4.79 7.48
CA MET A 219 4.55 -5.47 8.71
C MET A 219 6.07 -5.56 8.76
N LEU A 220 6.71 -5.92 7.64
CA LEU A 220 8.17 -5.94 7.54
C LEU A 220 8.76 -4.54 7.74
N THR A 221 8.18 -3.50 7.13
CA THR A 221 8.61 -2.10 7.31
C THR A 221 8.53 -1.67 8.77
N MET A 222 7.43 -1.98 9.45
CA MET A 222 7.26 -1.70 10.88
C MET A 222 8.27 -2.47 11.72
N ALA A 223 8.45 -3.78 11.47
CA ALA A 223 9.42 -4.58 12.18
C ALA A 223 10.85 -4.04 11.99
N THR A 224 11.25 -3.69 10.76
CA THR A 224 12.54 -3.08 10.46
C THR A 224 12.80 -1.80 11.27
N ALA A 225 11.78 -0.95 11.43
CA ALA A 225 11.90 0.30 12.18
C ALA A 225 11.87 0.12 13.71
N LEU A 226 11.18 -0.91 14.21
CA LEU A 226 10.92 -1.08 15.64
C LEU A 226 11.89 -2.03 16.35
N THR A 227 12.59 -2.88 15.60
CA THR A 227 13.49 -3.86 16.23
C THR A 227 14.86 -3.30 16.65
N GLY A 228 15.19 -2.06 16.27
CA GLY A 228 16.46 -1.42 16.62
C GLY A 228 17.68 -1.97 15.89
N ASP A 229 17.48 -2.68 14.76
CA ASP A 229 18.54 -3.22 13.93
C ASP A 229 19.29 -2.11 13.15
N GLU A 230 20.34 -2.47 12.42
CA GLU A 230 21.22 -1.53 11.70
C GLU A 230 20.55 -0.80 10.52
N ALA A 231 19.38 -1.25 10.08
CA ALA A 231 18.65 -0.64 8.96
C ALA A 231 18.35 0.85 9.18
N LYS A 232 17.85 1.24 10.37
CA LYS A 232 17.56 2.63 10.79
C LYS A 232 16.98 3.48 9.64
N PRO A 233 15.75 3.20 9.19
CA PRO A 233 15.13 3.98 8.12
C PRO A 233 14.93 5.45 8.55
N ALA A 234 15.20 6.40 7.63
CA ALA A 234 14.98 7.83 7.88
C ALA A 234 13.49 8.20 7.97
N PHE A 235 12.64 7.42 7.35
CA PHE A 235 11.17 7.49 7.39
C PHE A 235 10.58 6.15 7.00
N ILE A 236 9.34 5.91 7.38
CA ILE A 236 8.61 4.69 7.02
C ILE A 236 7.19 4.99 6.56
N ALA A 237 6.66 4.11 5.70
CA ALA A 237 5.26 4.15 5.28
C ALA A 237 4.59 2.78 5.41
N ASN A 238 3.45 2.75 6.10
CA ASN A 238 2.59 1.59 6.30
C ASN A 238 1.33 1.76 5.43
N ILE A 239 1.26 1.03 4.34
CA ILE A 239 0.11 1.06 3.43
C ILE A 239 -0.72 -0.21 3.65
N TYR A 240 -1.95 -0.04 4.12
CA TYR A 240 -2.89 -1.09 4.54
C TYR A 240 -2.22 -2.27 5.29
N GLY A 241 -1.28 -1.94 6.16
CA GLY A 241 -0.75 -2.88 7.15
C GLY A 241 -1.49 -2.79 8.48
N PRO A 242 -1.15 -3.64 9.46
CA PRO A 242 -1.72 -3.57 10.79
C PRO A 242 -1.50 -2.22 11.46
N ILE A 243 -2.53 -1.72 12.17
CA ILE A 243 -2.50 -0.46 12.92
C ILE A 243 -2.72 -0.68 14.42
N THR A 244 -2.22 -1.81 14.93
CA THR A 244 -2.29 -2.18 16.35
C THR A 244 -1.28 -1.39 17.20
N THR A 245 -1.49 -1.38 18.51
CA THR A 245 -0.56 -0.78 19.47
C THR A 245 0.83 -1.39 19.35
N VAL A 246 1.85 -0.56 19.43
CA VAL A 246 3.26 -0.97 19.45
C VAL A 246 4.05 -0.15 20.45
N THR A 247 5.16 -0.72 20.95
CA THR A 247 6.16 0.04 21.69
C THR A 247 7.03 0.82 20.71
N VAL A 248 6.99 2.15 20.78
CA VAL A 248 7.71 3.05 19.87
C VAL A 248 9.07 3.44 20.46
N PRO A 249 10.20 3.06 19.87
CA PRO A 249 11.53 3.41 20.38
C PRO A 249 11.81 4.90 20.27
N ALA A 250 12.77 5.38 21.09
CA ALA A 250 13.11 6.80 21.17
C ALA A 250 13.68 7.37 19.84
N ASP A 251 14.27 6.54 19.01
CA ASP A 251 14.81 6.87 17.70
C ASP A 251 13.88 6.49 16.52
N ALA A 252 12.62 6.14 16.81
CA ALA A 252 11.64 5.81 15.76
C ALA A 252 11.51 6.94 14.72
N PRO A 253 11.46 6.58 13.43
CA PRO A 253 11.36 7.55 12.35
C PRO A 253 9.95 8.15 12.22
N PRO A 254 9.78 9.24 11.45
CA PRO A 254 8.46 9.69 11.00
C PRO A 254 7.70 8.57 10.27
N LEU A 255 6.39 8.50 10.50
CA LEU A 255 5.51 7.45 9.97
C LEU A 255 4.41 8.05 9.10
N PHE A 256 4.25 7.52 7.90
CA PHE A 256 3.07 7.74 7.04
C PHE A 256 2.20 6.48 7.03
N VAL A 257 0.89 6.63 7.16
CA VAL A 257 -0.08 5.51 7.15
C VAL A 257 -1.21 5.80 6.18
N ALA A 258 -1.58 4.81 5.36
CA ALA A 258 -2.77 4.87 4.52
C ALA A 258 -3.58 3.57 4.64
N LEU A 259 -4.88 3.70 4.91
CA LEU A 259 -5.80 2.57 5.11
C LEU A 259 -7.19 2.92 4.57
N ALA A 260 -7.97 1.93 4.16
CA ALA A 260 -9.37 2.09 3.79
C ALA A 260 -10.30 1.55 4.88
N ALA A 261 -11.43 2.22 5.11
CA ALA A 261 -12.41 1.84 6.12
C ALA A 261 -13.17 0.54 5.76
N ASP A 262 -13.22 0.21 4.48
CA ASP A 262 -13.80 -1.02 3.95
C ASP A 262 -12.76 -2.15 3.76
N ASP A 263 -11.55 -2.01 4.35
CA ASP A 263 -10.53 -3.07 4.35
C ASP A 263 -10.99 -4.26 5.22
N PRO A 264 -11.22 -5.46 4.65
CA PRO A 264 -11.76 -6.59 5.39
C PRO A 264 -10.83 -7.14 6.48
N PHE A 265 -9.54 -6.80 6.43
CA PHE A 265 -8.54 -7.26 7.41
C PHE A 265 -8.38 -6.30 8.58
N PHE A 266 -8.54 -5.01 8.35
CA PHE A 266 -8.18 -3.98 9.33
C PHE A 266 -9.29 -2.96 9.62
N ALA A 267 -10.47 -3.06 8.97
CA ALA A 267 -11.59 -2.13 9.15
C ALA A 267 -12.09 -2.04 10.62
N SER A 268 -11.97 -3.13 11.38
CA SER A 268 -12.34 -3.18 12.81
C SER A 268 -11.20 -2.79 13.77
N SER A 269 -10.03 -2.44 13.23
CA SER A 269 -8.88 -2.06 14.06
C SER A 269 -9.07 -0.69 14.68
N GLN A 270 -8.67 -0.55 15.94
CA GLN A 270 -8.51 0.76 16.57
C GLN A 270 -7.27 1.45 15.98
N PHE A 271 -7.21 2.78 16.02
CA PHE A 271 -6.07 3.54 15.49
C PHE A 271 -4.86 3.56 16.43
N SER A 272 -4.65 2.47 17.14
CA SER A 272 -3.69 2.37 18.26
C SER A 272 -2.24 2.57 17.82
N LEU A 273 -1.89 2.27 16.56
CA LEU A 273 -0.58 2.59 16.02
C LEU A 273 -0.34 4.11 15.98
N ILE A 274 -1.34 4.87 15.56
CA ILE A 274 -1.28 6.33 15.48
C ILE A 274 -1.12 6.92 16.89
N GLU A 275 -1.93 6.42 17.83
CA GLU A 275 -1.86 6.81 19.23
C GLU A 275 -0.49 6.49 19.83
N SER A 276 0.11 5.34 19.48
CA SER A 276 1.46 4.95 19.94
C SER A 276 2.53 5.94 19.49
N TRP A 277 2.50 6.37 18.20
CA TRP A 277 3.43 7.38 17.66
C TRP A 277 3.23 8.75 18.31
N GLN A 278 1.97 9.17 18.48
CA GLN A 278 1.65 10.43 19.17
C GLN A 278 2.11 10.43 20.63
N ALA A 279 1.87 9.35 21.36
CA ALA A 279 2.32 9.20 22.75
C ALA A 279 3.85 9.27 22.86
N ALA A 280 4.57 8.71 21.88
CA ALA A 280 6.03 8.81 21.77
C ALA A 280 6.52 10.17 21.25
N ARG A 281 5.62 11.11 20.93
CA ARG A 281 5.92 12.43 20.34
C ARG A 281 6.71 12.32 19.03
N LYS A 282 6.39 11.31 18.22
CA LYS A 282 6.99 11.11 16.90
C LYS A 282 6.04 11.61 15.81
N PRO A 283 6.58 12.16 14.71
CA PRO A 283 5.74 12.61 13.60
C PRO A 283 4.97 11.41 13.00
N VAL A 284 3.67 11.58 12.81
CA VAL A 284 2.80 10.60 12.16
C VAL A 284 1.76 11.32 11.32
N GLU A 285 1.56 10.85 10.10
CA GLU A 285 0.47 11.27 9.22
C GLU A 285 -0.37 10.05 8.86
N PHE A 286 -1.70 10.18 8.93
CA PHE A 286 -2.64 9.09 8.68
C PHE A 286 -3.75 9.51 7.71
N HIS A 287 -3.90 8.75 6.63
CA HIS A 287 -4.96 8.86 5.64
C HIS A 287 -5.91 7.68 5.76
N PHE A 288 -7.13 7.97 6.19
CA PHE A 288 -8.19 6.98 6.31
C PHE A 288 -9.25 7.22 5.24
N TYR A 289 -9.23 6.41 4.20
CA TYR A 289 -10.13 6.51 3.06
C TYR A 289 -11.45 5.78 3.33
N GLU A 290 -12.56 6.35 2.90
CA GLU A 290 -13.88 5.71 3.05
C GLU A 290 -13.92 4.36 2.34
N GLN A 291 -13.35 4.30 1.12
CA GLN A 291 -13.35 3.11 0.27
C GLN A 291 -12.00 2.89 -0.38
N GLY A 292 -11.67 1.62 -0.62
CA GLY A 292 -10.45 1.17 -1.26
C GLY A 292 -10.30 -0.34 -1.21
N GLY A 293 -10.88 -0.94 -0.18
CA GLY A 293 -10.65 -2.34 0.17
C GLY A 293 -9.22 -2.61 0.60
N HIS A 294 -8.81 -3.87 0.63
CA HIS A 294 -7.41 -4.25 0.82
C HIS A 294 -6.66 -4.30 -0.52
N GLY A 295 -5.37 -3.98 -0.53
CA GLY A 295 -4.53 -4.13 -1.73
C GLY A 295 -4.79 -3.11 -2.83
N PHE A 296 -5.24 -1.88 -2.50
CA PHE A 296 -5.48 -0.87 -3.53
C PHE A 296 -4.22 -0.46 -4.28
N GLY A 297 -3.05 -0.42 -3.66
CA GLY A 297 -1.75 -0.17 -4.29
C GLY A 297 -1.78 0.90 -5.38
N MET A 298 -1.29 0.55 -6.56
CA MET A 298 -1.32 1.41 -7.76
C MET A 298 -2.44 1.02 -8.75
N TYR A 299 -3.38 0.17 -8.35
CA TYR A 299 -4.53 -0.14 -9.21
C TYR A 299 -5.39 1.11 -9.43
N PRO A 300 -5.77 1.39 -10.70
CA PRO A 300 -6.69 2.47 -10.99
C PRO A 300 -8.08 2.12 -10.40
N LYS A 301 -8.56 2.93 -9.48
CA LYS A 301 -9.88 2.80 -8.85
C LYS A 301 -10.61 4.15 -8.90
N GLN A 302 -11.93 4.12 -8.82
CA GLN A 302 -12.76 5.33 -8.72
C GLN A 302 -13.01 5.73 -7.25
N THR A 303 -12.07 5.42 -6.37
CA THR A 303 -12.11 5.74 -4.94
C THR A 303 -11.00 6.73 -4.59
N THR A 304 -11.20 7.50 -3.53
CA THR A 304 -10.22 8.50 -3.07
C THR A 304 -8.91 7.88 -2.60
N SER A 305 -8.91 6.55 -2.31
CA SER A 305 -7.69 5.81 -1.95
C SER A 305 -6.62 5.84 -3.04
N THR A 306 -6.96 6.09 -4.32
CA THR A 306 -5.97 6.32 -5.39
C THR A 306 -5.08 7.53 -5.14
N GLY A 307 -5.50 8.46 -4.28
CA GLY A 307 -4.74 9.65 -3.90
C GLY A 307 -3.59 9.39 -2.91
N TRP A 308 -3.47 8.18 -2.37
CA TRP A 308 -2.48 7.86 -1.34
C TRP A 308 -1.04 8.19 -1.77
N PHE A 309 -0.70 7.89 -3.02
CA PHE A 309 0.65 8.12 -3.53
C PHE A 309 1.01 9.61 -3.58
N ASN A 310 0.08 10.44 -4.05
CA ASN A 310 0.29 11.90 -4.08
C ASN A 310 0.39 12.47 -2.65
N ALA A 311 -0.41 11.98 -1.72
CA ALA A 311 -0.32 12.35 -0.30
C ALA A 311 1.05 11.97 0.28
N PHE A 312 1.54 10.76 0.00
CA PHE A 312 2.87 10.31 0.42
C PHE A 312 3.99 11.18 -0.16
N VAL A 313 3.94 11.52 -1.45
CA VAL A 313 4.93 12.42 -2.09
C VAL A 313 4.89 13.81 -1.46
N SER A 314 3.71 14.36 -1.18
CA SER A 314 3.54 15.65 -0.49
C SER A 314 4.13 15.59 0.92
N TRP A 315 3.89 14.51 1.65
CA TRP A 315 4.46 14.27 2.97
C TRP A 315 6.00 14.18 2.92
N LEU A 316 6.58 13.46 1.95
CA LEU A 316 8.03 13.40 1.73
C LEU A 316 8.60 14.78 1.41
N THR A 317 7.87 15.60 0.64
CA THR A 317 8.27 16.98 0.32
C THR A 317 8.32 17.85 1.59
N MET A 318 7.30 17.75 2.45
CA MET A 318 7.24 18.45 3.74
C MET A 318 8.43 18.08 4.64
N HIS A 319 8.85 16.82 4.63
CA HIS A 319 10.02 16.33 5.36
C HIS A 319 11.36 16.62 4.67
N GLY A 320 11.37 17.36 3.56
CA GLY A 320 12.58 17.79 2.86
C GLY A 320 13.24 16.68 2.01
N MET A 321 12.57 15.53 1.82
CA MET A 321 13.14 14.39 1.08
C MET A 321 13.28 14.65 -0.42
N LEU A 322 12.55 15.64 -0.98
CA LEU A 322 12.67 16.03 -2.38
C LEU A 322 13.58 17.25 -2.60
N LYS A 323 14.20 17.78 -1.55
CA LYS A 323 15.21 18.84 -1.73
C LYS A 323 16.44 18.26 -2.37
N ARG A 324 16.90 18.89 -3.47
CA ARG A 324 18.17 18.52 -4.08
C ARG A 324 19.31 18.85 -3.12
N THR A 325 20.25 17.93 -2.96
CA THR A 325 21.57 18.24 -2.39
C THR A 325 22.34 19.00 -3.46
N GLU A 326 22.74 20.25 -3.17
CA GLU A 326 23.62 21.06 -4.01
C GLU A 326 24.98 20.40 -4.22
#